data_de50421041c4481373cdba4d9ae95baf
#
_entry.id   de50421041c4481373cdba4d9ae95baf
#
_cell.length_a   1.000
_cell.length_b   1.000
_cell.length_c   1.000
_cell.angle_alpha   90.00
_cell.angle_beta   90.00
_cell.angle_gamma   90.00
#
_symmetry.space_group_name_H-M   'P 1'
#
loop_
_entity.id
_entity.type
_entity.pdbx_description
1 polymer ?
#
loop_
_entity_poly.entity_id
_entity_poly.type
_entity_poly.pdbx_seq_one_letter_code
_entity_poly.pdbx_strand_id
1 'polypeptide(L)'
;KMIWDAVRSLREKENLTVFLTTHYMEEAADADYVVILDAGKIAAEGTPLQLKNAYTGDFVTLYHADEAAVRALGYPVEVLPDALRVAVPDTRAVTELIVQNPALFSDYEVVKGRMDDVFLAATGKNLPAGA
;
A
#
# COMPACT_ATOMS: atom_id res chain seq x y z
N LYS A 1 -5.09 -6.80 18.09
CA LYS A 1 -4.01 -7.70 17.69
C LYS A 1 -4.13 -9.08 18.30
N MET A 2 -4.41 -9.16 19.59
CA MET A 2 -4.60 -10.45 20.26
C MET A 2 -5.77 -11.24 19.67
N ILE A 3 -6.83 -10.54 19.32
CA ILE A 3 -8.01 -11.15 18.69
C ILE A 3 -7.64 -11.75 17.33
N TRP A 4 -6.86 -11.03 16.55
CA TRP A 4 -6.41 -11.51 15.25
C TRP A 4 -5.50 -12.73 15.35
N ASP A 5 -4.60 -12.75 16.33
CA ASP A 5 -3.71 -13.89 16.55
C ASP A 5 -4.51 -15.14 16.93
N ALA A 6 -5.51 -14.97 17.79
CA ALA A 6 -6.39 -16.07 18.19
C ALA A 6 -7.21 -16.60 17.01
N VAL A 7 -7.78 -15.71 16.19
CA VAL A 7 -8.55 -16.07 15.00
C VAL A 7 -7.67 -16.82 14.00
N ARG A 8 -6.48 -16.33 13.76
CA ARG A 8 -5.54 -16.97 12.84
C ARG A 8 -5.16 -18.38 13.31
N SER A 9 -4.90 -18.53 14.61
CA SER A 9 -4.58 -19.82 15.19
C SER A 9 -5.72 -20.82 15.04
N LEU A 10 -6.94 -20.39 15.31
CA LEU A 10 -8.13 -21.23 15.12
C LEU A 10 -8.33 -21.62 13.67
N ARG A 11 -8.16 -20.70 12.77
CA ARG A 11 -8.30 -20.96 11.35
C ARG A 11 -7.30 -22.01 10.87
N GLU A 12 -6.06 -21.89 11.28
CA GLU A 12 -5.02 -22.83 10.88
C GLU A 12 -5.21 -24.22 11.49
N LYS A 13 -5.59 -24.29 12.77
CA LYS A 13 -5.76 -25.55 13.47
C LYS A 13 -7.04 -26.27 13.09
N GLU A 14 -8.12 -25.54 12.95
CA GLU A 14 -9.46 -26.11 12.73
C GLU A 14 -9.91 -26.04 11.27
N ASN A 15 -9.09 -25.47 10.39
CA ASN A 15 -9.43 -25.28 8.98
C ASN A 15 -10.76 -24.52 8.82
N LEU A 16 -10.96 -23.49 9.63
CA LEU A 16 -12.18 -22.68 9.62
C LEU A 16 -12.10 -21.53 8.65
N THR A 17 -13.25 -21.19 8.08
CA THR A 17 -13.42 -19.92 7.35
C THR A 17 -13.91 -18.88 8.34
N VAL A 18 -13.19 -17.77 8.44
CA VAL A 18 -13.54 -16.70 9.37
C VAL A 18 -13.93 -15.45 8.60
N PHE A 19 -15.07 -14.87 8.95
CA PHE A 19 -15.58 -13.65 8.36
C PHE A 19 -15.50 -12.53 9.39
N LEU A 20 -14.82 -11.44 9.05
CA LEU A 20 -14.58 -10.35 9.99
C LEU A 20 -14.86 -8.99 9.34
N THR A 21 -15.62 -8.15 10.06
CA THR A 21 -15.90 -6.78 9.62
C THR A 21 -15.05 -5.83 10.45
N THR A 22 -14.37 -4.88 9.81
CA THR A 22 -13.52 -3.95 10.53
C THR A 22 -13.52 -2.57 9.88
N HIS A 23 -13.27 -1.54 10.69
CA HIS A 23 -12.97 -0.19 10.22
C HIS A 23 -11.48 0.10 10.27
N TYR A 24 -10.67 -0.85 10.74
CA TYR A 24 -9.23 -0.69 10.89
C TYR A 24 -8.53 -1.36 9.72
N MET A 25 -7.99 -0.56 8.82
CA MET A 25 -7.39 -1.05 7.57
C MET A 25 -6.17 -1.92 7.83
N GLU A 26 -5.45 -1.71 8.92
CA GLU A 26 -4.32 -2.56 9.30
C GLU A 26 -4.74 -4.01 9.51
N GLU A 27 -5.94 -4.22 10.05
CA GLU A 27 -6.48 -5.58 10.23
C GLU A 27 -6.79 -6.23 8.89
N ALA A 28 -7.32 -5.46 7.95
CA ALA A 28 -7.62 -5.96 6.62
C ALA A 28 -6.35 -6.42 5.88
N ALA A 29 -5.22 -5.80 6.19
CA ALA A 29 -3.96 -6.15 5.56
C ALA A 29 -3.50 -7.58 5.88
N ASP A 30 -3.98 -8.16 6.99
CA ASP A 30 -3.66 -9.52 7.41
C ASP A 30 -4.67 -10.56 6.93
N ALA A 31 -5.71 -10.16 6.23
CA ALA A 31 -6.75 -11.06 5.74
C ALA A 31 -6.30 -11.80 4.47
N ASP A 32 -6.93 -12.92 4.19
CA ASP A 32 -6.67 -13.66 2.95
C ASP A 32 -7.40 -13.02 1.77
N TYR A 33 -8.56 -12.42 2.04
CA TYR A 33 -9.38 -11.79 1.03
C TYR A 33 -10.13 -10.62 1.66
N VAL A 34 -10.19 -9.51 0.95
CA VAL A 34 -10.81 -8.27 1.44
C VAL A 34 -11.92 -7.83 0.49
N VAL A 35 -13.04 -7.41 1.07
CA VAL A 35 -14.13 -6.78 0.34
C VAL A 35 -14.35 -5.39 0.94
N ILE A 36 -14.26 -4.37 0.10
CA ILE A 36 -14.48 -2.98 0.52
C ILE A 36 -15.89 -2.59 0.11
N LEU A 37 -16.70 -2.23 1.10
CA LEU A 37 -18.10 -1.82 0.88
C LEU A 37 -18.23 -0.31 1.00
N ASP A 38 -19.00 0.28 0.11
CA ASP A 38 -19.33 1.70 0.15
C ASP A 38 -20.79 1.88 -0.29
N ALA A 39 -21.59 2.49 0.58
CA ALA A 39 -23.02 2.74 0.32
C ALA A 39 -23.76 1.45 -0.04
N GLY A 40 -23.45 0.35 0.61
CA GLY A 40 -24.10 -0.94 0.39
C GLY A 40 -23.67 -1.68 -0.86
N LYS A 41 -22.65 -1.19 -1.56
CA LYS A 41 -22.14 -1.82 -2.77
C LYS A 41 -20.66 -2.16 -2.61
N ILE A 42 -20.21 -3.16 -3.36
CA ILE A 42 -18.80 -3.53 -3.38
C ILE A 42 -18.04 -2.49 -4.21
N ALA A 43 -17.14 -1.75 -3.54
CA ALA A 43 -16.28 -0.77 -4.20
C ALA A 43 -15.02 -1.46 -4.77
N ALA A 44 -14.49 -2.44 -4.06
CA ALA A 44 -13.32 -3.21 -4.50
C ALA A 44 -13.27 -4.52 -3.74
N GLU A 45 -12.62 -5.53 -4.32
CA GLU A 45 -12.39 -6.79 -3.64
C GLU A 45 -11.18 -7.51 -4.22
N GLY A 46 -10.54 -8.32 -3.39
CA GLY A 46 -9.36 -9.08 -3.78
C GLY A 46 -8.49 -9.40 -2.58
N THR A 47 -7.32 -9.99 -2.84
CA THR A 47 -6.33 -10.15 -1.77
C THR A 47 -5.74 -8.78 -1.44
N PRO A 48 -5.18 -8.59 -0.23
CA PRO A 48 -4.54 -7.32 0.11
C PRO A 48 -3.48 -6.89 -0.90
N LEU A 49 -2.67 -7.83 -1.39
CA LEU A 49 -1.64 -7.51 -2.37
C LEU A 49 -2.25 -7.06 -3.70
N GLN A 50 -3.28 -7.76 -4.18
CA GLN A 50 -3.97 -7.37 -5.41
C GLN A 50 -4.56 -5.96 -5.31
N LEU A 51 -5.17 -5.65 -4.18
CA LEU A 51 -5.77 -4.34 -3.96
C LEU A 51 -4.71 -3.23 -3.89
N LYS A 52 -3.59 -3.49 -3.22
CA LYS A 52 -2.50 -2.52 -3.15
C LYS A 52 -1.91 -2.23 -4.53
N ASN A 53 -1.67 -3.27 -5.30
CA ASN A 53 -1.12 -3.09 -6.65
C ASN A 53 -2.09 -2.39 -7.60
N ALA A 54 -3.39 -2.65 -7.45
CA ALA A 54 -4.42 -2.08 -8.33
C ALA A 54 -4.73 -0.62 -7.99
N TYR A 55 -4.76 -0.27 -6.71
CA TYR A 55 -5.28 1.04 -6.27
C TYR A 55 -4.24 2.01 -5.75
N THR A 56 -3.12 1.56 -5.26
CA THR A 56 -2.14 2.47 -4.67
C THR A 56 -0.73 2.34 -5.25
N GLY A 57 -0.33 1.14 -5.67
CA GLY A 57 1.04 0.91 -6.10
C GLY A 57 2.02 1.00 -4.92
N ASP A 58 3.26 1.31 -5.24
CA ASP A 58 4.33 1.39 -4.26
C ASP A 58 5.00 2.76 -4.33
N PHE A 59 5.81 3.08 -3.32
CA PHE A 59 6.48 4.37 -3.24
C PHE A 59 7.96 4.18 -2.97
N VAL A 60 8.76 5.01 -3.61
CA VAL A 60 10.19 5.13 -3.34
C VAL A 60 10.44 6.51 -2.74
N THR A 61 11.06 6.56 -1.58
CA THR A 61 11.49 7.80 -0.98
C THR A 61 12.99 7.95 -1.21
N LEU A 62 13.38 9.02 -1.90
CA LEU A 62 14.77 9.29 -2.24
C LEU A 62 15.28 10.44 -1.38
N TYR A 63 16.37 10.19 -0.66
CA TYR A 63 17.00 11.20 0.19
C TYR A 63 18.19 11.81 -0.56
N HIS A 64 18.34 13.11 -0.47
CA HIS A 64 19.46 13.85 -1.07
C HIS A 64 19.56 13.70 -2.59
N ALA A 65 18.44 13.47 -3.26
CA ALA A 65 18.40 13.35 -4.72
C ALA A 65 18.05 14.70 -5.36
N ASP A 66 18.53 14.89 -6.59
CA ASP A 66 18.21 16.09 -7.37
C ASP A 66 16.77 16.01 -7.89
N GLU A 67 15.96 17.00 -7.53
CA GLU A 67 14.54 17.02 -7.90
C GLU A 67 14.34 16.98 -9.41
N ALA A 68 15.09 17.72 -10.17
CA ALA A 68 14.95 17.77 -11.63
C ALA A 68 15.22 16.40 -12.25
N ALA A 69 16.27 15.71 -11.76
CA ALA A 69 16.63 14.39 -12.26
C ALA A 69 15.55 13.36 -11.91
N VAL A 70 14.97 13.45 -10.71
CA VAL A 70 13.91 12.54 -10.26
C VAL A 70 12.64 12.77 -11.08
N ARG A 71 12.27 14.02 -11.33
CA ARG A 71 11.10 14.34 -12.16
C ARG A 71 11.27 13.85 -13.59
N ALA A 72 12.50 13.80 -14.09
CA ALA A 72 12.78 13.31 -15.42
C ALA A 72 12.52 11.82 -15.59
N LEU A 73 12.35 11.07 -14.48
CA LEU A 73 12.01 9.65 -14.53
C LEU A 73 10.60 9.38 -15.07
N GLY A 74 9.73 10.39 -15.04
CA GLY A 74 8.40 10.27 -15.64
C GLY A 74 7.30 9.79 -14.70
N TYR A 75 7.60 9.54 -13.43
CA TYR A 75 6.62 9.14 -12.42
C TYR A 75 6.19 10.34 -11.58
N PRO A 76 4.99 10.28 -10.98
CA PRO A 76 4.57 11.34 -10.05
C PRO A 76 5.55 11.48 -8.89
N VAL A 77 5.90 12.73 -8.55
CA VAL A 77 6.84 13.04 -7.49
C VAL A 77 6.20 13.97 -6.48
N GLU A 78 6.30 13.60 -5.20
CA GLU A 78 5.87 14.45 -4.09
C GLU A 78 7.11 14.98 -3.38
N VAL A 79 7.19 16.29 -3.20
CA VAL A 79 8.32 16.90 -2.51
C VAL A 79 8.05 16.90 -1.02
N LEU A 80 8.93 16.26 -0.26
CA LEU A 80 8.89 16.23 1.20
C LEU A 80 9.99 17.13 1.76
N PRO A 81 9.96 17.51 3.06
CA PRO A 81 10.98 18.39 3.61
C PRO A 81 12.41 17.92 3.40
N ASP A 82 12.67 16.63 3.53
CA ASP A 82 14.02 16.08 3.43
C ASP A 82 14.18 15.06 2.29
N ALA A 83 13.16 14.86 1.46
CA ALA A 83 13.15 13.76 0.53
C ALA A 83 12.23 14.02 -0.64
N LEU A 84 12.33 13.14 -1.65
CA LEU A 84 11.40 13.09 -2.77
C LEU A 84 10.72 11.73 -2.76
N ARG A 85 9.41 11.71 -2.84
CA ARG A 85 8.63 10.48 -2.84
C ARG A 85 8.09 10.24 -4.23
N VAL A 86 8.45 9.11 -4.80
CA VAL A 86 8.07 8.75 -6.17
C VAL A 86 7.02 7.63 -6.13
N ALA A 87 5.89 7.83 -6.79
CA ALA A 87 4.85 6.82 -6.89
C ALA A 87 5.14 5.94 -8.11
N VAL A 88 5.24 4.63 -7.88
CA VAL A 88 5.50 3.65 -8.93
C VAL A 88 4.44 2.55 -8.90
N PRO A 89 4.20 1.85 -10.02
CA PRO A 89 3.16 0.82 -10.05
C PRO A 89 3.47 -0.40 -9.19
N ASP A 90 4.75 -0.79 -9.13
CA ASP A 90 5.19 -1.95 -8.33
C ASP A 90 6.68 -1.87 -8.04
N THR A 91 7.18 -2.82 -7.24
CA THR A 91 8.59 -2.84 -6.88
C THR A 91 9.51 -3.22 -8.04
N ARG A 92 8.98 -3.87 -9.06
CA ARG A 92 9.76 -4.17 -10.26
C ARG A 92 10.17 -2.88 -10.97
N ALA A 93 9.27 -1.89 -11.02
CA ALA A 93 9.59 -0.58 -11.57
C ALA A 93 10.74 0.08 -10.81
N VAL A 94 10.78 -0.09 -9.48
CA VAL A 94 11.88 0.41 -8.66
C VAL A 94 13.20 -0.23 -9.08
N THR A 95 13.21 -1.54 -9.27
CA THR A 95 14.41 -2.25 -9.69
C THR A 95 14.93 -1.71 -11.03
N GLU A 96 14.03 -1.49 -11.97
CA GLU A 96 14.41 -0.95 -13.27
C GLU A 96 14.99 0.47 -13.16
N LEU A 97 14.38 1.30 -12.29
CA LEU A 97 14.89 2.65 -12.06
C LEU A 97 16.28 2.64 -11.44
N ILE A 98 16.53 1.74 -10.49
CA ILE A 98 17.84 1.62 -9.85
C ILE A 98 18.90 1.23 -10.88
N VAL A 99 18.59 0.27 -11.74
CA VAL A 99 19.53 -0.20 -12.76
C VAL A 99 19.86 0.92 -13.75
N GLN A 100 18.87 1.71 -14.13
CA GLN A 100 19.04 2.80 -15.10
C GLN A 100 19.66 4.06 -14.51
N ASN A 101 19.43 4.32 -13.22
CA ASN A 101 19.83 5.56 -12.56
C ASN A 101 20.43 5.32 -11.18
N PRO A 102 21.49 4.52 -11.07
CA PRO A 102 22.01 4.14 -9.75
C PRO A 102 22.46 5.31 -8.89
N ALA A 103 22.89 6.41 -9.50
CA ALA A 103 23.34 7.59 -8.75
C ALA A 103 22.23 8.26 -7.92
N LEU A 104 20.97 8.12 -8.34
CA LEU A 104 19.83 8.69 -7.61
C LEU A 104 19.45 7.87 -6.39
N PHE A 105 19.91 6.63 -6.30
CA PHE A 105 19.50 5.68 -5.28
C PHE A 105 20.61 5.41 -4.26
N SER A 106 21.36 6.45 -3.91
CA SER A 106 22.41 6.32 -2.90
C SER A 106 21.84 6.17 -1.48
N ASP A 107 20.68 6.78 -1.23
CA ASP A 107 19.97 6.65 0.05
C ASP A 107 18.48 6.68 -0.23
N TYR A 108 17.81 5.57 -0.01
CA TYR A 108 16.40 5.45 -0.39
C TYR A 108 15.67 4.42 0.46
N GLU A 109 14.35 4.49 0.40
CA GLU A 109 13.47 3.55 1.09
C GLU A 109 12.32 3.19 0.15
N VAL A 110 11.97 1.91 0.10
CA VAL A 110 10.82 1.44 -0.69
C VAL A 110 9.71 1.07 0.28
N VAL A 111 8.53 1.67 0.07
CA VAL A 111 7.36 1.45 0.92
C VAL A 111 6.21 0.97 0.06
N LYS A 112 5.64 -0.17 0.43
CA LYS A 112 4.44 -0.65 -0.25
C LYS A 112 3.24 0.19 0.13
N GLY A 113 2.29 0.32 -0.80
CA GLY A 113 1.04 1.00 -0.52
C GLY A 113 0.31 0.36 0.64
N ARG A 114 -0.44 1.17 1.39
CA ARG A 114 -1.16 0.72 2.59
C ARG A 114 -2.64 0.52 2.27
N MET A 115 -3.30 -0.29 3.10
CA MET A 115 -4.74 -0.51 2.93
C MET A 115 -5.55 0.77 3.11
N ASP A 116 -5.06 1.73 3.90
CA ASP A 116 -5.68 3.06 4.02
C ASP A 116 -5.76 3.73 2.64
N ASP A 117 -4.68 3.66 1.90
CA ASP A 117 -4.60 4.27 0.56
C ASP A 117 -5.53 3.55 -0.43
N VAL A 118 -5.63 2.23 -0.30
CA VAL A 118 -6.56 1.42 -1.12
C VAL A 118 -8.00 1.87 -0.86
N PHE A 119 -8.38 2.00 0.41
CA PHE A 119 -9.73 2.41 0.78
C PHE A 119 -10.07 3.78 0.20
N LEU A 120 -9.15 4.74 0.36
CA LEU A 120 -9.33 6.09 -0.16
C LEU A 120 -9.48 6.07 -1.69
N ALA A 121 -8.64 5.33 -2.38
CA ALA A 121 -8.67 5.27 -3.84
C ALA A 121 -9.95 4.59 -4.36
N ALA A 122 -10.41 3.54 -3.67
CA ALA A 122 -11.59 2.78 -4.10
C ALA A 122 -12.90 3.51 -3.81
N THR A 123 -12.98 4.26 -2.70
CA THR A 123 -14.22 4.90 -2.26
C THR A 123 -14.22 6.42 -2.42
N GLY A 124 -13.05 7.04 -2.50
CA GLY A 124 -12.92 8.49 -2.50
C GLY A 124 -13.15 9.12 -1.13
N LYS A 125 -13.15 8.32 -0.07
CA LYS A 125 -13.45 8.78 1.29
C LYS A 125 -12.27 8.59 2.22
N ASN A 126 -12.01 9.59 3.07
CA ASN A 126 -11.01 9.47 4.11
C ASN A 126 -11.54 8.63 5.26
N LEU A 127 -10.64 7.87 5.88
CA LEU A 127 -11.00 7.12 7.08
C LEU A 127 -11.17 8.05 8.28
N PRO A 128 -12.02 7.67 9.25
CA PRO A 128 -12.14 8.43 10.49
C PRO A 128 -10.80 8.48 11.23
N ALA A 129 -10.60 9.54 12.02
CA ALA A 129 -9.39 9.67 12.83
C ALA A 129 -9.26 8.47 13.79
N GLY A 130 -8.08 7.89 13.87
CA GLY A 130 -7.81 6.73 14.72
C GLY A 130 -8.20 5.39 14.11
N ALA A 131 -8.72 5.37 12.90
CA ALA A 131 -9.07 4.14 12.19
C ALA A 131 -7.86 3.53 11.50
#